data_0c20ed2c95237998fe7abc5652622fe1
#
_entry.id   0c20ed2c95237998fe7abc5652622fe1
#
_cell.length_a   1.000
_cell.length_b   1.000
_cell.length_c   1.000
_cell.angle_alpha   90.00
_cell.angle_beta   90.00
_cell.angle_gamma   90.00
#
_symmetry.space_group_name_H-M   'P 1'
#
loop_
_entity.id
_entity.type
_entity.pdbx_description
1 polymer ?
#
loop_
_entity_poly.entity_id
_entity_poly.type
_entity_poly.pdbx_seq_one_letter_code
_entity_poly.pdbx_strand_id
1 'polypeptide(L)'
;ALSSRELEWCGRLVNPLYAGPGDTHYRIVDWDFAFNRIVKQMKDHQPDQHFFYASGRSSNEAGFLLQLFSRLYGTNYVNNCSFYCHQASGSGLAASLGTGTATVDLHDLDKTDLFFLIGGNPASNHPRLMRTLMQIRRRGGKVIVINPVKEIGLVNFSVPSDVLSLFFGTNIATHYLQPHIGGDLALLYGIAKRLIEQNQVDHCPECALACGGWRSI
;
A
#
# COMPACT_ATOMS: atom_id res chain seq x y z
N ALA A 1 31.33 -7.59 -0.07
CA ALA A 1 30.00 -7.01 0.16
C ALA A 1 29.51 -7.46 1.53
N LEU A 2 28.93 -6.56 2.31
CA LEU A 2 28.34 -6.88 3.61
C LEU A 2 26.98 -7.55 3.40
N SER A 3 26.65 -8.51 4.26
CA SER A 3 25.30 -9.06 4.33
C SER A 3 24.31 -8.03 4.89
N SER A 4 23.01 -8.23 4.70
CA SER A 4 21.97 -7.33 5.25
C SER A 4 22.06 -7.19 6.77
N ARG A 5 22.46 -8.26 7.47
CA ARG A 5 22.67 -8.26 8.93
C ARG A 5 23.87 -7.40 9.35
N GLU A 6 24.97 -7.50 8.62
CA GLU A 6 26.15 -6.67 8.88
C GLU A 6 25.89 -5.20 8.57
N LEU A 7 25.11 -4.89 7.53
CA LEU A 7 24.66 -3.53 7.22
C LEU A 7 23.77 -2.95 8.34
N GLU A 8 22.87 -3.76 8.90
CA GLU A 8 22.04 -3.36 10.06
C GLU A 8 22.91 -3.00 11.28
N TRP A 9 23.97 -3.75 11.52
CA TRP A 9 24.89 -3.51 12.63
C TRP A 9 25.79 -2.29 12.44
N CYS A 10 25.99 -1.82 11.20
CA CYS A 10 26.71 -0.55 10.94
C CYS A 10 25.97 0.67 11.51
N GLY A 11 24.72 0.54 11.91
CA GLY A 11 23.89 1.62 12.45
C GLY A 11 23.33 2.54 11.38
N ARG A 12 22.98 3.76 11.77
CA ARG A 12 22.38 4.76 10.88
C ARG A 12 23.47 5.55 10.14
N LEU A 13 23.13 6.01 8.94
CA LEU A 13 23.98 6.93 8.20
C LEU A 13 24.14 8.25 8.97
N VAL A 14 25.38 8.66 9.18
CA VAL A 14 25.73 9.89 9.90
C VAL A 14 26.37 10.94 8.98
N ASN A 15 26.74 10.54 7.78
CA ASN A 15 27.32 11.42 6.76
C ASN A 15 26.55 11.31 5.46
N PRO A 16 26.48 12.36 4.64
CA PRO A 16 25.96 12.26 3.29
C PRO A 16 26.78 11.27 2.45
N LEU A 17 26.06 10.51 1.63
CA LEU A 17 26.66 9.59 0.66
C LEU A 17 26.34 10.07 -0.76
N TYR A 18 27.31 9.98 -1.65
CA TYR A 18 27.16 10.35 -3.05
C TYR A 18 27.63 9.24 -3.98
N ALA A 19 26.84 8.98 -5.02
CA ALA A 19 27.23 8.20 -6.18
C ALA A 19 26.81 8.97 -7.44
N GLY A 20 27.76 9.24 -8.32
CA GLY A 20 27.51 9.89 -9.61
C GLY A 20 27.11 8.89 -10.70
N PRO A 21 26.73 9.38 -11.88
CA PRO A 21 26.47 8.51 -13.03
C PRO A 21 27.69 7.62 -13.35
N GLY A 22 27.45 6.31 -13.39
CA GLY A 22 28.50 5.31 -13.64
C GLY A 22 29.27 4.84 -12.40
N ASP A 23 29.08 5.45 -11.23
CA ASP A 23 29.67 4.97 -9.99
C ASP A 23 29.01 3.66 -9.56
N THR A 24 29.83 2.70 -9.14
CA THR A 24 29.35 1.42 -8.62
C THR A 24 29.25 1.38 -7.10
N HIS A 25 29.78 2.40 -6.42
CA HIS A 25 29.85 2.51 -4.97
C HIS A 25 29.52 3.91 -4.51
N TYR A 26 28.89 4.00 -3.32
CA TYR A 26 28.74 5.28 -2.62
C TYR A 26 30.05 5.71 -1.98
N ARG A 27 30.33 6.99 -1.98
CA ARG A 27 31.41 7.62 -1.21
C ARG A 27 30.86 8.60 -0.20
N ILE A 28 31.51 8.70 0.93
CA ILE A 28 31.19 9.71 1.95
C ILE A 28 31.62 11.08 1.40
N VAL A 29 30.75 12.06 1.55
CA VAL A 29 31.00 13.47 1.21
C VAL A 29 30.67 14.37 2.40
N ASP A 30 31.17 15.60 2.41
CA ASP A 30 30.77 16.59 3.38
C ASP A 30 29.41 17.22 3.05
N TRP A 31 28.85 17.93 4.01
CA TRP A 31 27.55 18.60 3.86
C TRP A 31 27.61 19.75 2.85
N ASP A 32 28.75 20.46 2.75
CA ASP A 32 28.89 21.55 1.79
C ASP A 32 28.86 21.03 0.35
N PHE A 33 29.55 19.94 0.07
CA PHE A 33 29.43 19.25 -1.20
C PHE A 33 27.97 18.83 -1.50
N ALA A 34 27.32 18.21 -0.52
CA ALA A 34 25.95 17.74 -0.71
C ALA A 34 24.99 18.90 -1.00
N PHE A 35 25.04 19.97 -0.19
CA PHE A 35 24.18 21.15 -0.40
C PHE A 35 24.47 21.86 -1.70
N ASN A 36 25.72 22.08 -2.04
CA ASN A 36 26.11 22.74 -3.30
C ASN A 36 25.60 21.93 -4.51
N ARG A 37 25.67 20.61 -4.43
CA ARG A 37 25.17 19.73 -5.49
C ARG A 37 23.67 19.82 -5.65
N ILE A 38 22.92 19.79 -4.53
CA ILE A 38 21.46 19.92 -4.51
C ILE A 38 21.05 21.31 -5.04
N VAL A 39 21.63 22.38 -4.51
CA VAL A 39 21.32 23.75 -4.92
C VAL A 39 21.58 23.97 -6.40
N LYS A 40 22.72 23.45 -6.90
CA LYS A 40 23.01 23.53 -8.34
C LYS A 40 21.92 22.85 -9.15
N GLN A 41 21.53 21.61 -8.79
CA GLN A 41 20.48 20.87 -9.48
C GLN A 41 19.15 21.61 -9.44
N MET A 42 18.82 22.24 -8.30
CA MET A 42 17.59 23.02 -8.17
C MET A 42 17.60 24.29 -9.00
N LYS A 43 18.75 24.94 -9.15
CA LYS A 43 18.90 26.16 -9.99
C LYS A 43 18.87 25.88 -11.49
N ASP A 44 19.21 24.68 -11.89
CA ASP A 44 19.19 24.24 -13.29
C ASP A 44 17.76 23.98 -13.82
N HIS A 45 16.76 24.01 -12.95
CA HIS A 45 15.36 23.72 -13.28
C HIS A 45 14.40 24.78 -12.71
N GLN A 46 13.21 24.89 -13.31
CA GLN A 46 12.18 25.79 -12.80
C GLN A 46 11.50 25.19 -11.56
N PRO A 47 10.95 26.03 -10.64
CA PRO A 47 10.29 25.54 -9.44
C PRO A 47 9.14 24.55 -9.68
N ASP A 48 8.40 24.70 -10.77
CA ASP A 48 7.30 23.82 -11.17
C ASP A 48 7.75 22.45 -11.73
N GLN A 49 9.05 22.27 -11.96
CA GLN A 49 9.68 21.00 -12.33
C GLN A 49 10.14 20.19 -11.11
N HIS A 50 9.91 20.70 -9.88
CA HIS A 50 10.27 20.05 -8.64
C HIS A 50 9.06 19.55 -7.89
N PHE A 51 9.18 18.36 -7.32
CA PHE A 51 8.18 17.78 -6.45
C PHE A 51 8.81 17.35 -5.12
N PHE A 52 8.26 17.84 -4.02
CA PHE A 52 8.73 17.54 -2.67
C PHE A 52 7.82 16.49 -2.03
N TYR A 53 8.42 15.44 -1.52
CA TYR A 53 7.68 14.31 -0.95
C TYR A 53 8.18 13.97 0.45
N ALA A 54 7.28 13.97 1.43
CA ALA A 54 7.57 13.59 2.80
C ALA A 54 7.09 12.16 3.09
N SER A 55 7.94 11.38 3.75
CA SER A 55 7.56 10.08 4.28
C SER A 55 6.60 10.21 5.46
N GLY A 56 5.74 9.21 5.70
CA GLY A 56 4.93 9.11 6.91
C GLY A 56 5.74 8.93 8.21
N ARG A 57 7.04 8.72 8.09
CA ARG A 57 7.98 8.68 9.22
C ARG A 57 8.67 10.01 9.51
N SER A 58 8.42 11.02 8.69
CA SER A 58 8.89 12.39 8.97
C SER A 58 8.12 12.95 10.16
N SER A 59 8.83 13.72 11.03
CA SER A 59 8.14 14.45 12.08
C SER A 59 7.26 15.57 11.50
N ASN A 60 6.30 16.05 12.28
CA ASN A 60 5.43 17.15 11.85
C ASN A 60 6.25 18.43 11.59
N GLU A 61 7.29 18.68 12.36
CA GLU A 61 8.19 19.81 12.19
C GLU A 61 8.98 19.70 10.87
N ALA A 62 9.50 18.52 10.56
CA ALA A 62 10.20 18.28 9.28
C ALA A 62 9.23 18.44 8.10
N GLY A 63 8.00 17.94 8.22
CA GLY A 63 6.95 18.12 7.21
C GLY A 63 6.58 19.60 7.01
N PHE A 64 6.46 20.36 8.10
CA PHE A 64 6.23 21.80 8.05
C PHE A 64 7.37 22.54 7.36
N LEU A 65 8.61 22.25 7.75
CA LEU A 65 9.79 22.89 7.14
C LEU A 65 9.91 22.56 5.65
N LEU A 66 9.61 21.32 5.25
CA LEU A 66 9.61 20.94 3.84
C LEU A 66 8.56 21.72 3.05
N GLN A 67 7.35 21.87 3.61
CA GLN A 67 6.28 22.65 2.98
C GLN A 67 6.65 24.16 2.91
N LEU A 68 7.19 24.72 3.98
CA LEU A 68 7.66 26.11 3.99
C LEU A 68 8.75 26.32 2.94
N PHE A 69 9.73 25.42 2.90
CA PHE A 69 10.83 25.47 1.93
C PHE A 69 10.30 25.42 0.49
N SER A 70 9.39 24.49 0.17
CA SER A 70 8.84 24.37 -1.18
C SER A 70 8.10 25.64 -1.62
N ARG A 71 7.36 26.27 -0.72
CA ARG A 71 6.66 27.53 -0.99
C ARG A 71 7.60 28.71 -1.18
N LEU A 72 8.64 28.82 -0.35
CA LEU A 72 9.68 29.84 -0.51
C LEU A 72 10.50 29.63 -1.78
N TYR A 73 10.69 28.40 -2.17
CA TYR A 73 11.35 28.04 -3.44
C TYR A 73 10.48 28.41 -4.66
N GLY A 74 9.15 28.50 -4.50
CA GLY A 74 8.23 28.94 -5.54
C GLY A 74 7.35 27.84 -6.14
N THR A 75 7.15 26.74 -5.41
CA THR A 75 6.23 25.67 -5.84
C THR A 75 5.32 25.20 -4.72
N ASN A 76 4.10 24.77 -5.09
CA ASN A 76 3.16 24.06 -4.22
C ASN A 76 3.19 22.54 -4.42
N TYR A 77 4.09 22.01 -5.22
CA TYR A 77 4.22 20.58 -5.48
C TYR A 77 4.90 19.88 -4.31
N VAL A 78 4.17 19.81 -3.19
CA VAL A 78 4.59 19.13 -1.97
C VAL A 78 3.47 18.25 -1.48
N ASN A 79 3.78 17.00 -1.16
CA ASN A 79 2.82 16.06 -0.64
C ASN A 79 3.48 15.02 0.27
N ASN A 80 2.67 14.14 0.84
CA ASN A 80 3.16 13.06 1.69
C ASN A 80 2.61 11.70 1.25
N CYS A 81 3.13 10.64 1.85
CA CYS A 81 2.74 9.27 1.53
C CYS A 81 1.26 8.98 1.80
N SER A 82 0.64 9.60 2.82
CA SER A 82 -0.75 9.33 3.19
C SER A 82 -1.72 9.68 2.08
N PHE A 83 -1.44 10.73 1.32
CA PHE A 83 -2.27 11.12 0.18
C PHE A 83 -2.32 10.01 -0.89
N TYR A 84 -1.19 9.41 -1.21
CA TYR A 84 -1.10 8.36 -2.24
C TYR A 84 -1.48 6.97 -1.70
N CYS A 85 -1.36 6.74 -0.40
CA CYS A 85 -1.57 5.43 0.21
C CYS A 85 -3.00 5.23 0.70
N HIS A 86 -3.56 6.17 1.45
CA HIS A 86 -4.81 5.98 2.21
C HIS A 86 -5.92 6.96 1.87
N GLN A 87 -5.62 8.07 1.22
CA GLN A 87 -6.64 9.11 0.95
C GLN A 87 -7.82 8.58 0.15
N ALA A 88 -7.55 7.81 -0.90
CA ALA A 88 -8.60 7.22 -1.73
C ALA A 88 -9.49 6.26 -0.92
N SER A 89 -8.88 5.39 -0.11
CA SER A 89 -9.60 4.47 0.76
C SER A 89 -10.42 5.22 1.82
N GLY A 90 -9.80 6.21 2.47
CA GLY A 90 -10.50 7.04 3.47
C GLY A 90 -11.70 7.78 2.88
N SER A 91 -11.57 8.36 1.70
CA SER A 91 -12.66 9.04 1.00
C SER A 91 -13.77 8.08 0.59
N GLY A 92 -13.41 6.90 0.05
CA GLY A 92 -14.38 5.87 -0.34
C GLY A 92 -15.15 5.31 0.85
N LEU A 93 -14.45 4.97 1.93
CA LEU A 93 -15.08 4.47 3.16
C LEU A 93 -15.98 5.55 3.80
N ALA A 94 -15.51 6.81 3.89
CA ALA A 94 -16.32 7.89 4.44
C ALA A 94 -17.60 8.13 3.64
N ALA A 95 -17.55 8.07 2.31
CA ALA A 95 -18.70 8.21 1.45
C ALA A 95 -19.70 7.03 1.58
N SER A 96 -19.20 5.81 1.78
CA SER A 96 -20.04 4.60 1.82
C SER A 96 -20.51 4.24 3.23
N LEU A 97 -19.65 4.41 4.24
CA LEU A 97 -19.87 3.94 5.61
C LEU A 97 -19.96 5.08 6.65
N GLY A 98 -19.71 6.33 6.23
CA GLY A 98 -19.69 7.48 7.13
C GLY A 98 -18.41 7.64 7.95
N THR A 99 -17.45 6.73 7.83
CA THR A 99 -16.15 6.79 8.51
C THR A 99 -15.02 6.38 7.57
N GLY A 100 -13.86 7.03 7.70
CA GLY A 100 -12.69 6.74 6.89
C GLY A 100 -11.79 5.62 7.44
N THR A 101 -12.26 4.86 8.43
CA THR A 101 -11.51 3.78 9.08
C THR A 101 -12.16 2.42 8.87
N ALA A 102 -11.41 1.34 9.15
CA ALA A 102 -11.93 -0.02 9.11
C ALA A 102 -13.09 -0.19 10.12
N THR A 103 -14.12 -0.93 9.70
CA THR A 103 -15.30 -1.23 10.49
C THR A 103 -15.32 -2.67 11.00
N VAL A 104 -14.25 -3.44 10.75
CA VAL A 104 -14.10 -4.84 11.13
C VAL A 104 -12.91 -5.03 12.05
N ASP A 105 -13.00 -6.02 12.95
CA ASP A 105 -11.91 -6.43 13.82
C ASP A 105 -11.14 -7.63 13.25
N LEU A 106 -9.93 -7.87 13.79
CA LEU A 106 -9.12 -9.03 13.37
C LEU A 106 -9.84 -10.37 13.64
N HIS A 107 -10.68 -10.44 14.67
CA HIS A 107 -11.46 -11.63 15.00
C HIS A 107 -12.55 -11.95 13.97
N ASP A 108 -13.02 -10.96 13.23
CA ASP A 108 -13.97 -11.19 12.13
C ASP A 108 -13.36 -12.03 11.02
N LEU A 109 -12.05 -11.89 10.81
CA LEU A 109 -11.30 -12.68 9.84
C LEU A 109 -11.23 -14.18 10.22
N ASP A 110 -11.38 -14.51 11.51
CA ASP A 110 -11.42 -15.90 11.96
C ASP A 110 -12.73 -16.61 11.54
N LYS A 111 -13.76 -15.86 11.21
CA LYS A 111 -15.07 -16.35 10.75
C LYS A 111 -15.29 -16.16 9.25
N THR A 112 -14.39 -15.47 8.57
CA THR A 112 -14.51 -15.12 7.15
C THR A 112 -14.30 -16.35 6.26
N ASP A 113 -15.25 -16.63 5.37
CA ASP A 113 -15.17 -17.70 4.37
C ASP A 113 -14.71 -17.19 3.00
N LEU A 114 -14.82 -15.89 2.74
CA LEU A 114 -14.41 -15.25 1.49
C LEU A 114 -13.65 -13.97 1.77
N PHE A 115 -12.42 -13.88 1.27
CA PHE A 115 -11.57 -12.72 1.43
C PHE A 115 -11.18 -12.15 0.06
N PHE A 116 -11.45 -10.87 -0.16
CA PHE A 116 -10.96 -10.13 -1.32
C PHE A 116 -9.71 -9.33 -0.94
N LEU A 117 -8.61 -9.59 -1.62
CA LEU A 117 -7.37 -8.85 -1.48
C LEU A 117 -7.15 -8.01 -2.74
N ILE A 118 -7.38 -6.71 -2.64
CA ILE A 118 -7.36 -5.79 -3.78
C ILE A 118 -6.16 -4.85 -3.67
N GLY A 119 -5.25 -4.91 -4.65
CA GLY A 119 -4.09 -4.03 -4.78
C GLY A 119 -3.02 -4.18 -3.68
N GLY A 120 -3.20 -5.09 -2.73
CA GLY A 120 -2.30 -5.27 -1.61
C GLY A 120 -1.26 -6.38 -1.83
N ASN A 121 -0.07 -6.23 -1.23
CA ASN A 121 0.94 -7.29 -1.13
C ASN A 121 1.31 -7.54 0.34
N PRO A 122 0.44 -8.20 1.13
CA PRO A 122 0.70 -8.45 2.54
C PRO A 122 1.91 -9.35 2.78
N ALA A 123 2.33 -10.15 1.81
CA ALA A 123 3.57 -10.92 1.92
C ALA A 123 4.79 -10.03 2.18
N SER A 124 4.82 -8.85 1.57
CA SER A 124 5.90 -7.87 1.76
C SER A 124 5.61 -6.86 2.88
N ASN A 125 4.36 -6.39 3.01
CA ASN A 125 4.04 -5.23 3.85
C ASN A 125 3.37 -5.61 5.18
N HIS A 126 2.64 -6.73 5.23
CA HIS A 126 1.84 -7.18 6.38
C HIS A 126 1.97 -8.70 6.58
N PRO A 127 3.17 -9.22 6.86
CA PRO A 127 3.43 -10.67 6.85
C PRO A 127 2.58 -11.45 7.86
N ARG A 128 2.12 -10.83 8.93
CA ARG A 128 1.21 -11.46 9.90
C ARG A 128 -0.17 -11.77 9.28
N LEU A 129 -0.66 -10.94 8.37
CA LEU A 129 -1.90 -11.20 7.64
C LEU A 129 -1.82 -12.48 6.79
N MET A 130 -0.62 -12.82 6.29
CA MET A 130 -0.41 -14.06 5.53
C MET A 130 -0.79 -15.31 6.33
N ARG A 131 -0.54 -15.31 7.64
CA ARG A 131 -0.98 -16.40 8.52
C ARG A 131 -2.51 -16.49 8.59
N THR A 132 -3.19 -15.37 8.69
CA THR A 132 -4.67 -15.33 8.68
C THR A 132 -5.23 -15.84 7.36
N LEU A 133 -4.68 -15.40 6.23
CA LEU A 133 -5.08 -15.89 4.91
C LEU A 133 -4.86 -17.40 4.75
N MET A 134 -3.72 -17.92 5.25
CA MET A 134 -3.48 -19.35 5.30
C MET A 134 -4.55 -20.09 6.12
N GLN A 135 -4.94 -19.55 7.27
CA GLN A 135 -5.97 -20.14 8.12
C GLN A 135 -7.33 -20.15 7.44
N ILE A 136 -7.73 -19.06 6.77
CA ILE A 136 -8.94 -19.00 5.93
C ILE A 136 -8.91 -20.12 4.88
N ARG A 137 -7.78 -20.27 4.17
CA ARG A 137 -7.61 -21.32 3.16
C ARG A 137 -7.73 -22.74 3.75
N ARG A 138 -7.17 -22.99 4.92
CA ARG A 138 -7.23 -24.30 5.60
C ARG A 138 -8.64 -24.68 6.08
N ARG A 139 -9.46 -23.68 6.41
CA ARG A 139 -10.88 -23.92 6.75
C ARG A 139 -11.77 -24.13 5.52
N GLY A 140 -11.20 -24.13 4.31
CA GLY A 140 -11.97 -24.24 3.06
C GLY A 140 -12.43 -22.90 2.49
N GLY A 141 -12.13 -21.80 3.16
CA GLY A 141 -12.44 -20.45 2.70
C GLY A 141 -11.65 -20.09 1.42
N LYS A 142 -12.07 -19.04 0.75
CA LYS A 142 -11.51 -18.58 -0.52
C LYS A 142 -10.86 -17.22 -0.37
N VAL A 143 -9.73 -17.06 -1.06
CA VAL A 143 -9.01 -15.78 -1.16
C VAL A 143 -8.94 -15.41 -2.62
N ILE A 144 -9.63 -14.34 -3.00
CA ILE A 144 -9.62 -13.78 -4.34
C ILE A 144 -8.65 -12.61 -4.34
N VAL A 145 -7.59 -12.71 -5.13
CA VAL A 145 -6.61 -11.65 -5.31
C VAL A 145 -6.90 -10.88 -6.58
N ILE A 146 -7.01 -9.56 -6.45
CA ILE A 146 -7.18 -8.63 -7.56
C ILE A 146 -5.97 -7.69 -7.54
N ASN A 147 -5.05 -7.90 -8.48
CA ASN A 147 -3.80 -7.12 -8.54
C ASN A 147 -3.27 -7.15 -9.97
N PRO A 148 -2.92 -6.01 -10.59
CA PRO A 148 -2.37 -5.98 -11.95
C PRO A 148 -1.05 -6.74 -12.08
N VAL A 149 -0.28 -6.85 -11.00
CA VAL A 149 0.99 -7.59 -10.94
C VAL A 149 0.80 -8.90 -10.20
N LYS A 150 1.37 -9.98 -10.73
CA LYS A 150 1.35 -11.29 -10.08
C LYS A 150 2.46 -11.36 -9.02
N GLU A 151 2.08 -11.13 -7.78
CA GLU A 151 2.99 -11.18 -6.64
C GLU A 151 3.25 -12.64 -6.21
N ILE A 152 4.51 -13.03 -6.16
CA ILE A 152 4.91 -14.43 -5.86
C ILE A 152 4.37 -14.89 -4.51
N GLY A 153 4.48 -14.05 -3.48
CA GLY A 153 4.01 -14.37 -2.14
C GLY A 153 2.50 -14.53 -2.00
N LEU A 154 1.70 -14.06 -2.98
CA LEU A 154 0.25 -14.27 -3.01
C LEU A 154 -0.16 -15.53 -3.76
N VAL A 155 0.72 -16.07 -4.57
CA VAL A 155 0.52 -17.36 -5.25
C VAL A 155 0.90 -18.48 -4.29
N ASN A 156 2.13 -18.48 -3.79
CA ASN A 156 2.60 -19.46 -2.82
C ASN A 156 3.48 -18.77 -1.78
N PHE A 157 3.18 -19.00 -0.51
CA PHE A 157 3.88 -18.36 0.60
C PHE A 157 4.25 -19.39 1.67
N SER A 158 5.51 -19.36 2.13
CA SER A 158 5.96 -20.14 3.26
C SER A 158 5.81 -19.33 4.55
N VAL A 159 4.88 -19.73 5.41
CA VAL A 159 4.65 -19.08 6.71
C VAL A 159 5.68 -19.59 7.71
N PRO A 160 6.63 -18.75 8.20
CA PRO A 160 7.73 -19.22 9.04
C PRO A 160 7.31 -19.82 10.38
N SER A 161 6.14 -19.46 10.88
CA SER A 161 5.58 -19.97 12.14
C SER A 161 4.76 -21.25 11.99
N ASP A 162 4.73 -21.83 10.79
CA ASP A 162 3.97 -23.04 10.50
C ASP A 162 4.82 -24.05 9.74
N VAL A 163 5.07 -25.20 10.36
CA VAL A 163 5.99 -26.22 9.86
C VAL A 163 5.59 -26.77 8.48
N LEU A 164 4.30 -27.06 8.29
CA LEU A 164 3.82 -27.57 7.01
C LEU A 164 3.95 -26.53 5.90
N SER A 165 3.59 -25.27 6.20
CA SER A 165 3.73 -24.18 5.24
C SER A 165 5.18 -23.84 4.94
N LEU A 166 6.08 -24.02 5.92
CA LEU A 166 7.51 -23.78 5.74
C LEU A 166 8.13 -24.75 4.72
N PHE A 167 7.75 -26.04 4.78
CA PHE A 167 8.30 -27.06 3.89
C PHE A 167 7.60 -27.14 2.53
N PHE A 168 6.29 -26.97 2.49
CA PHE A 168 5.49 -27.20 1.27
C PHE A 168 4.90 -25.93 0.67
N GLY A 169 5.03 -24.80 1.37
CA GLY A 169 4.34 -23.56 1.02
C GLY A 169 2.83 -23.66 1.25
N THR A 170 2.16 -22.53 1.07
CA THR A 170 0.71 -22.47 1.08
C THR A 170 0.23 -21.68 -0.13
N ASN A 171 -0.63 -22.28 -0.92
CA ASN A 171 -1.29 -21.58 -2.01
C ASN A 171 -2.34 -20.62 -1.41
N ILE A 172 -2.04 -19.33 -1.42
CA ILE A 172 -2.87 -18.29 -0.80
C ILE A 172 -4.06 -17.95 -1.68
N ALA A 173 -3.80 -17.56 -2.94
CA ALA A 173 -4.87 -17.17 -3.85
C ALA A 173 -5.67 -18.39 -4.32
N THR A 174 -7.01 -18.34 -4.16
CA THR A 174 -7.92 -19.27 -4.82
C THR A 174 -8.11 -18.87 -6.28
N HIS A 175 -8.29 -17.57 -6.50
CA HIS A 175 -8.39 -16.95 -7.82
C HIS A 175 -7.49 -15.73 -7.84
N TYR A 176 -6.81 -15.53 -8.95
CA TYR A 176 -5.94 -14.38 -9.18
C TYR A 176 -6.43 -13.63 -10.43
N LEU A 177 -6.96 -12.44 -10.23
CA LEU A 177 -7.48 -11.58 -11.29
C LEU A 177 -6.50 -10.43 -11.52
N GLN A 178 -6.12 -10.21 -12.77
CA GLN A 178 -5.16 -9.18 -13.18
C GLN A 178 -5.85 -8.14 -14.07
N PRO A 179 -6.62 -7.20 -13.50
CA PRO A 179 -7.15 -6.09 -14.29
C PRO A 179 -6.02 -5.16 -14.71
N HIS A 180 -6.21 -4.43 -15.79
CA HIS A 180 -5.36 -3.28 -16.08
C HIS A 180 -5.50 -2.22 -14.98
N ILE A 181 -4.47 -1.39 -14.81
CA ILE A 181 -4.52 -0.25 -13.87
C ILE A 181 -5.73 0.61 -14.21
N GLY A 182 -6.56 0.89 -13.18
CA GLY A 182 -7.84 1.57 -13.32
C GLY A 182 -9.03 0.67 -13.69
N GLY A 183 -8.80 -0.62 -13.96
CA GLY A 183 -9.84 -1.59 -14.30
C GLY A 183 -10.61 -2.17 -13.10
N ASP A 184 -10.14 -1.92 -11.87
CA ASP A 184 -10.76 -2.43 -10.64
C ASP A 184 -12.22 -2.01 -10.52
N LEU A 185 -12.53 -0.76 -10.84
CA LEU A 185 -13.88 -0.23 -10.79
C LEU A 185 -14.83 -0.99 -11.73
N ALA A 186 -14.40 -1.22 -12.97
CA ALA A 186 -15.19 -1.97 -13.95
C ALA A 186 -15.40 -3.43 -13.52
N LEU A 187 -14.35 -4.06 -12.95
CA LEU A 187 -14.44 -5.42 -12.42
C LEU A 187 -15.44 -5.52 -11.28
N LEU A 188 -15.37 -4.61 -10.29
CA LEU A 188 -16.26 -4.62 -9.12
C LEU A 188 -17.70 -4.31 -9.52
N TYR A 189 -17.94 -3.34 -10.42
CA TYR A 189 -19.26 -3.10 -10.97
C TYR A 189 -19.80 -4.31 -11.76
N GLY A 190 -18.95 -5.01 -12.50
CA GLY A 190 -19.34 -6.24 -13.20
C GLY A 190 -19.79 -7.34 -12.24
N ILE A 191 -19.09 -7.49 -11.10
CA ILE A 191 -19.49 -8.44 -10.04
C ILE A 191 -20.82 -8.03 -9.43
N ALA A 192 -20.97 -6.76 -9.03
CA ALA A 192 -22.21 -6.25 -8.47
C ALA A 192 -23.41 -6.41 -9.43
N LYS A 193 -23.23 -6.06 -10.70
CA LYS A 193 -24.24 -6.26 -11.75
C LYS A 193 -24.70 -7.71 -11.81
N ARG A 194 -23.77 -8.67 -11.80
CA ARG A 194 -24.13 -10.10 -11.87
C ARG A 194 -24.89 -10.58 -10.64
N LEU A 195 -24.53 -10.09 -9.44
CA LEU A 195 -25.26 -10.40 -8.20
C LEU A 195 -26.71 -9.89 -8.27
N ILE A 196 -26.91 -8.68 -8.79
CA ILE A 196 -28.24 -8.08 -8.97
C ILE A 196 -29.04 -8.88 -10.01
N GLU A 197 -28.46 -9.17 -11.18
CA GLU A 197 -29.11 -9.94 -12.25
C GLU A 197 -29.55 -11.37 -11.79
N GLN A 198 -28.76 -11.96 -10.90
CA GLN A 198 -29.02 -13.28 -10.34
C GLN A 198 -29.90 -13.26 -9.08
N ASN A 199 -30.39 -12.09 -8.67
CA ASN A 199 -31.18 -11.89 -7.45
C ASN A 199 -30.48 -12.45 -6.19
N GLN A 200 -29.16 -12.30 -6.10
CA GLN A 200 -28.33 -12.76 -4.99
C GLN A 200 -27.89 -11.60 -4.08
N VAL A 201 -28.65 -10.52 -4.08
CA VAL A 201 -28.44 -9.39 -3.18
C VAL A 201 -29.15 -9.69 -1.86
N ASP A 202 -28.40 -9.58 -0.75
CA ASP A 202 -29.00 -9.68 0.58
C ASP A 202 -29.83 -8.42 0.86
N HIS A 203 -31.13 -8.59 0.98
CA HIS A 203 -32.08 -7.53 1.30
C HIS A 203 -32.28 -7.38 2.82
N CYS A 204 -31.22 -7.44 3.60
CA CYS A 204 -31.30 -7.19 5.04
C CYS A 204 -31.95 -5.80 5.31
N PRO A 205 -33.12 -5.73 5.99
CA PRO A 205 -33.79 -4.46 6.27
C PRO A 205 -32.94 -3.48 7.10
N GLU A 206 -32.08 -4.01 7.96
CA GLU A 206 -31.18 -3.22 8.81
C GLU A 206 -30.05 -2.57 7.98
N CYS A 207 -29.55 -3.28 6.96
CA CYS A 207 -28.58 -2.72 6.02
C CYS A 207 -29.19 -1.65 5.11
N ALA A 208 -30.47 -1.78 4.75
CA ALA A 208 -31.17 -0.79 3.94
C ALA A 208 -31.37 0.55 4.68
N LEU A 209 -31.49 0.51 6.02
CA LEU A 209 -31.58 1.71 6.85
C LEU A 209 -30.23 2.39 7.04
N ALA A 210 -29.13 1.62 7.11
CA ALA A 210 -27.77 2.14 7.21
C ALA A 210 -27.27 2.74 5.88
N CYS A 211 -27.74 2.22 4.75
CA CYS A 211 -27.39 2.65 3.40
C CYS A 211 -28.42 3.62 2.80
N GLY A 212 -29.03 4.49 3.59
CA GLY A 212 -30.09 5.42 3.18
C GLY A 212 -29.80 6.15 1.87
N GLY A 213 -30.21 5.57 0.73
CA GLY A 213 -30.09 6.24 -0.56
C GLY A 213 -30.01 5.38 -1.82
N TRP A 214 -30.05 4.07 -1.77
CA TRP A 214 -30.02 3.25 -3.00
C TRP A 214 -31.39 3.10 -3.71
N ARG A 215 -32.25 4.08 -3.59
CA ARG A 215 -33.56 4.06 -4.29
C ARG A 215 -33.58 4.82 -5.61
N SER A 216 -32.45 5.16 -6.18
CA SER A 216 -32.45 5.80 -7.52
C SER A 216 -31.07 5.73 -8.16
N ILE A 217 -30.72 4.62 -8.75
CA ILE A 217 -29.85 4.57 -9.94
C ILE A 217 -30.47 3.60 -10.93
#